data_ce948bad3d543e20badcbb5c5a0082dc
#
_entry.id   ce948bad3d543e20badcbb5c5a0082dc
#
_cell.length_a   1.000
_cell.length_b   1.000
_cell.length_c   1.000
_cell.angle_alpha   90.00
_cell.angle_beta   90.00
_cell.angle_gamma   90.00
#
_symmetry.space_group_name_H-M   'P 1'
#
loop_
_entity.id
_entity.type
_entity.pdbx_description
1 polymer ?
#
loop_
_entity_poly.entity_id
_entity_poly.type
_entity_poly.pdbx_seq_one_letter_code
_entity_poly.pdbx_strand_id
1 'polypeptide(L)'
;TGVKYDIGMESRNVTKEDIAPEKSNNIIQDLTYVAILKDYDKDVTIEKPKGYNPLMYACSSINDLCTNPSEPDRMWSPDKMITYGKLPGNKYMINWPIEGNDYYLNLIEMSAEEREHALEEAKNFTLGFVYFLQTELGFNTLSLADDEFPTVDKLPFIPYHRESRRINGQVRFTLNHITAPYEQEDALYRTSIAVGDYPVDHHHARYTGKEELPRLYFHPVPSFGLPLGTLIPKEVDNLIVAEKSISVSNIVNG
;
A
#
# COMPACT_ATOMS: atom_id res chain seq x y z
N THR A 1 -22.91 -7.73 7.35
CA THR A 1 -23.08 -7.16 8.70
C THR A 1 -24.04 -5.97 8.74
N GLY A 2 -24.26 -5.26 7.61
CA GLY A 2 -25.07 -4.03 7.57
C GLY A 2 -24.35 -2.75 8.06
N VAL A 3 -23.07 -2.85 8.41
CA VAL A 3 -22.27 -1.67 8.80
C VAL A 3 -22.08 -0.75 7.60
N LYS A 4 -22.37 0.54 7.77
CA LYS A 4 -22.03 1.56 6.78
C LYS A 4 -20.52 1.82 6.77
N TYR A 5 -19.99 2.15 5.60
CA TYR A 5 -18.55 2.37 5.40
C TYR A 5 -18.29 3.38 4.29
N ASP A 6 -17.09 3.90 4.27
CA ASP A 6 -16.55 4.73 3.21
C ASP A 6 -15.42 3.99 2.47
N ILE A 7 -15.21 4.34 1.20
CA ILE A 7 -14.12 3.86 0.34
C ILE A 7 -13.47 5.07 -0.31
N GLY A 8 -12.14 5.04 -0.46
CA GLY A 8 -11.41 6.12 -1.09
C GLY A 8 -11.34 7.39 -0.25
N MET A 9 -11.14 8.53 -0.87
CA MET A 9 -10.85 9.79 -0.20
C MET A 9 -12.10 10.58 0.09
N GLU A 10 -12.30 10.99 1.34
CA GLU A 10 -13.29 11.99 1.70
C GLU A 10 -12.83 13.39 1.29
N SER A 11 -13.79 14.26 0.97
CA SER A 11 -13.49 15.67 0.70
C SER A 11 -13.15 16.43 1.99
N ARG A 12 -12.39 17.52 1.84
CA ARG A 12 -12.11 18.47 2.95
C ARG A 12 -13.35 19.03 3.62
N ASN A 13 -14.48 19.09 2.91
CA ASN A 13 -15.74 19.52 3.50
C ASN A 13 -16.29 18.50 4.52
N VAL A 14 -15.94 17.24 4.36
CA VAL A 14 -16.39 16.14 5.25
C VAL A 14 -15.47 16.01 6.45
N THR A 15 -14.14 15.96 6.23
CA THR A 15 -13.14 15.68 7.28
C THR A 15 -12.53 16.92 7.90
N LYS A 16 -12.69 18.10 7.26
CA LYS A 16 -12.06 19.36 7.64
C LYS A 16 -10.53 19.36 7.60
N GLU A 17 -9.95 18.39 6.93
CA GLU A 17 -8.50 18.29 6.71
C GLU A 17 -8.13 19.12 5.48
N ASP A 18 -7.26 20.11 5.64
CA ASP A 18 -6.88 21.05 4.56
C ASP A 18 -6.24 20.37 3.36
N ILE A 19 -5.53 19.28 3.60
CA ILE A 19 -4.84 18.48 2.57
C ILE A 19 -5.75 17.47 1.88
N ALA A 20 -6.97 17.24 2.37
CA ALA A 20 -7.93 16.37 1.72
C ALA A 20 -8.41 16.97 0.38
N PRO A 21 -8.84 16.15 -0.60
CA PRO A 21 -9.31 16.63 -1.88
C PRO A 21 -10.56 17.52 -1.74
N GLU A 22 -10.85 18.33 -2.75
CA GLU A 22 -12.07 19.15 -2.76
C GLU A 22 -13.35 18.33 -2.86
N LYS A 23 -13.28 17.23 -3.59
CA LYS A 23 -14.42 16.30 -3.80
C LYS A 23 -14.02 14.90 -3.38
N SER A 24 -14.94 14.20 -2.73
CA SER A 24 -14.77 12.79 -2.42
C SER A 24 -14.67 11.97 -3.71
N ASN A 25 -13.88 10.92 -3.65
CA ASN A 25 -13.67 9.97 -4.75
C ASN A 25 -13.53 8.53 -4.20
N ASN A 26 -13.48 7.55 -5.09
CA ASN A 26 -13.32 6.13 -4.73
C ASN A 26 -11.88 5.63 -4.97
N ILE A 27 -10.89 6.53 -5.01
CA ILE A 27 -9.51 6.17 -5.24
C ILE A 27 -8.92 5.65 -3.94
N ILE A 28 -8.40 4.43 -3.98
CA ILE A 28 -7.72 3.77 -2.87
C ILE A 28 -6.23 3.70 -3.16
N GLN A 29 -5.46 3.33 -2.16
CA GLN A 29 -4.01 3.14 -2.32
C GLN A 29 -3.69 1.89 -3.16
N ASP A 30 -2.52 1.91 -3.79
CA ASP A 30 -1.97 0.78 -4.54
C ASP A 30 -1.89 -0.46 -3.65
N LEU A 31 -2.08 -1.63 -4.25
CA LEU A 31 -1.82 -2.92 -3.62
C LEU A 31 -0.47 -3.49 -4.09
N THR A 32 0.05 -4.49 -3.36
CA THR A 32 1.29 -5.16 -3.74
C THR A 32 1.17 -6.67 -3.60
N TYR A 33 1.41 -7.43 -4.67
CA TYR A 33 1.77 -8.83 -4.48
C TYR A 33 3.22 -8.88 -4.00
N VAL A 34 3.40 -9.14 -2.72
CA VAL A 34 4.72 -9.27 -2.11
C VAL A 34 5.38 -10.54 -2.62
N ALA A 35 6.52 -10.40 -3.31
CA ALA A 35 7.30 -11.55 -3.73
C ALA A 35 8.40 -11.85 -2.70
N ILE A 36 8.54 -13.09 -2.31
CA ILE A 36 9.70 -13.55 -1.54
C ILE A 36 10.66 -14.23 -2.51
N LEU A 37 11.82 -13.62 -2.71
CA LEU A 37 12.89 -14.19 -3.52
C LEU A 37 13.88 -14.98 -2.65
N LYS A 38 14.50 -16.00 -3.22
CA LYS A 38 15.54 -16.82 -2.62
C LYS A 38 16.74 -16.86 -3.57
N ASP A 39 17.94 -16.84 -3.03
CA ASP A 39 19.16 -17.04 -3.81
C ASP A 39 19.40 -18.54 -4.03
N TYR A 40 19.54 -18.92 -5.30
CA TYR A 40 19.71 -20.31 -5.73
C TYR A 40 21.13 -20.63 -6.17
N ASP A 41 22.07 -19.71 -6.06
CA ASP A 41 23.48 -19.84 -6.47
C ASP A 41 23.68 -20.29 -7.95
N LYS A 42 22.66 -20.08 -8.79
CA LYS A 42 22.66 -20.39 -10.23
C LYS A 42 21.68 -19.48 -10.94
N ASP A 43 21.78 -19.40 -12.26
CA ASP A 43 20.77 -18.68 -13.06
C ASP A 43 19.40 -19.38 -12.95
N VAL A 44 18.42 -18.65 -12.43
CA VAL A 44 17.03 -19.05 -12.24
C VAL A 44 16.07 -18.01 -12.81
N THR A 45 16.51 -17.32 -13.88
CA THR A 45 15.68 -16.33 -14.57
C THR A 45 14.35 -16.96 -14.97
N ILE A 46 13.25 -16.31 -14.60
CA ILE A 46 11.89 -16.77 -14.93
C ILE A 46 11.58 -16.53 -16.41
N GLU A 47 10.54 -17.17 -16.91
CA GLU A 47 10.01 -16.86 -18.25
C GLU A 47 9.54 -15.40 -18.32
N LYS A 48 9.76 -14.76 -19.47
CA LYS A 48 9.33 -13.36 -19.67
C LYS A 48 7.82 -13.21 -19.52
N PRO A 49 7.35 -12.42 -18.54
CA PRO A 49 5.92 -12.24 -18.31
C PRO A 49 5.21 -11.58 -19.49
N LYS A 50 3.92 -11.88 -19.65
CA LYS A 50 3.10 -11.33 -20.72
C LYS A 50 3.04 -9.81 -20.64
N GLY A 51 3.30 -9.13 -21.75
CA GLY A 51 3.23 -7.67 -21.81
C GLY A 51 4.37 -6.95 -21.09
N TYR A 52 5.44 -7.65 -20.67
CA TYR A 52 6.58 -7.07 -20.00
C TYR A 52 7.16 -5.86 -20.75
N ASN A 53 7.30 -4.76 -20.02
CA ASN A 53 7.97 -3.55 -20.48
C ASN A 53 8.93 -3.06 -19.38
N PRO A 54 10.26 -3.08 -19.60
CA PRO A 54 11.24 -2.68 -18.58
C PRO A 54 11.08 -1.23 -18.13
N LEU A 55 10.55 -0.35 -18.98
CA LEU A 55 10.34 1.05 -18.64
C LEU A 55 9.32 1.27 -17.51
N MET A 56 8.46 0.29 -17.27
CA MET A 56 7.51 0.34 -16.13
C MET A 56 8.20 0.23 -14.77
N TYR A 57 9.45 -0.27 -14.74
CA TYR A 57 10.22 -0.53 -13.52
C TYR A 57 11.58 0.21 -13.52
N ALA A 58 11.87 0.94 -14.60
CA ALA A 58 13.18 1.54 -14.84
C ALA A 58 13.66 2.39 -13.66
N CYS A 59 12.80 3.21 -13.07
CA CYS A 59 13.17 4.08 -11.96
C CYS A 59 12.89 3.48 -10.57
N SER A 60 12.76 2.16 -10.45
CA SER A 60 12.72 1.49 -9.15
C SER A 60 14.05 1.55 -8.38
N SER A 61 15.15 1.75 -9.07
CA SER A 61 16.50 1.89 -8.53
C SER A 61 17.39 2.67 -9.49
N ILE A 62 18.58 3.04 -9.05
CA ILE A 62 19.60 3.70 -9.89
C ILE A 62 20.11 2.69 -10.94
N ASN A 63 19.81 2.94 -12.22
CA ASN A 63 20.28 2.14 -13.36
C ASN A 63 20.18 2.97 -14.65
N ASP A 64 20.76 2.47 -15.74
CA ASP A 64 20.87 3.18 -17.01
C ASP A 64 19.54 3.39 -17.75
N LEU A 65 18.50 2.62 -17.43
CA LEU A 65 17.17 2.76 -18.05
C LEU A 65 16.34 3.89 -17.40
N CYS A 66 16.69 4.32 -16.17
CA CYS A 66 15.98 5.37 -15.48
C CYS A 66 16.42 6.75 -15.97
N THR A 67 15.58 7.40 -16.76
CA THR A 67 15.85 8.75 -17.29
C THR A 67 15.07 9.86 -16.62
N ASN A 68 13.98 9.55 -15.92
CA ASN A 68 13.11 10.55 -15.29
C ASN A 68 12.41 9.95 -14.05
N PRO A 69 13.12 9.82 -12.92
CA PRO A 69 12.54 9.27 -11.70
C PRO A 69 11.45 10.17 -11.13
N SER A 70 10.34 9.57 -10.67
CA SER A 70 9.27 10.28 -9.97
C SER A 70 9.70 10.84 -8.62
N GLU A 71 10.66 10.15 -7.95
CA GLU A 71 11.19 10.46 -6.63
C GLU A 71 12.74 10.49 -6.65
N PRO A 72 13.38 11.52 -7.22
CA PRO A 72 14.85 11.55 -7.40
C PRO A 72 15.62 11.38 -6.10
N ASP A 73 15.16 12.01 -5.02
CA ASP A 73 15.82 12.02 -3.71
C ASP A 73 15.69 10.66 -2.96
N ARG A 74 14.84 9.77 -3.46
CA ARG A 74 14.59 8.45 -2.89
C ARG A 74 15.18 7.30 -3.71
N MET A 75 15.97 7.61 -4.72
CA MET A 75 16.63 6.60 -5.56
C MET A 75 17.72 5.87 -4.79
N TRP A 76 17.60 4.55 -4.72
CA TRP A 76 18.61 3.68 -4.11
C TRP A 76 19.35 2.86 -5.17
N SER A 77 20.55 2.41 -4.82
CA SER A 77 21.24 1.42 -5.65
C SER A 77 20.45 0.10 -5.64
N PRO A 78 20.57 -0.72 -6.71
CA PRO A 78 19.93 -2.03 -6.76
C PRO A 78 20.23 -2.92 -5.55
N ASP A 79 21.48 -2.98 -5.11
CA ASP A 79 21.89 -3.76 -3.94
C ASP A 79 21.20 -3.29 -2.65
N LYS A 80 21.10 -1.98 -2.45
CA LYS A 80 20.41 -1.42 -1.28
C LYS A 80 18.91 -1.74 -1.33
N MET A 81 18.30 -1.66 -2.50
CA MET A 81 16.88 -1.99 -2.69
C MET A 81 16.60 -3.46 -2.33
N ILE A 82 17.42 -4.40 -2.83
CA ILE A 82 17.27 -5.83 -2.52
C ILE A 82 17.54 -6.10 -1.05
N THR A 83 18.63 -5.54 -0.48
CA THR A 83 19.00 -5.82 0.91
C THR A 83 18.05 -5.17 1.93
N TYR A 84 17.27 -4.18 1.56
CA TYR A 84 16.20 -3.62 2.40
C TYR A 84 15.20 -4.69 2.84
N GLY A 85 14.84 -5.60 1.93
CA GLY A 85 13.92 -6.70 2.21
C GLY A 85 14.58 -7.99 2.69
N LYS A 86 15.83 -7.95 3.17
CA LYS A 86 16.57 -9.15 3.57
C LYS A 86 15.89 -9.90 4.71
N LEU A 87 15.67 -11.20 4.51
CA LEU A 87 15.09 -12.14 5.46
C LEU A 87 16.10 -13.23 5.83
N PRO A 88 15.89 -14.00 6.91
CA PRO A 88 16.67 -15.20 7.19
C PRO A 88 16.64 -16.22 6.03
N GLY A 89 17.69 -17.05 5.92
CA GLY A 89 17.72 -18.14 4.95
C GLY A 89 17.99 -17.71 3.49
N ASN A 90 18.78 -16.66 3.29
CA ASN A 90 19.10 -16.09 1.97
C ASN A 90 17.87 -15.72 1.15
N LYS A 91 16.85 -15.17 1.82
CA LYS A 91 15.62 -14.70 1.21
C LYS A 91 15.52 -13.19 1.25
N TYR A 92 14.72 -12.64 0.35
CA TYR A 92 14.50 -11.20 0.19
C TYR A 92 13.03 -10.93 -0.11
N MET A 93 12.41 -10.12 0.72
CA MET A 93 11.04 -9.65 0.50
C MET A 93 11.05 -8.50 -0.50
N ILE A 94 10.31 -8.63 -1.57
CA ILE A 94 10.10 -7.58 -2.57
C ILE A 94 8.72 -6.96 -2.34
N ASN A 95 8.73 -5.82 -1.68
CA ASN A 95 7.62 -4.91 -1.45
C ASN A 95 8.15 -3.50 -1.73
N TRP A 96 8.22 -3.14 -3.04
CA TRP A 96 8.89 -1.94 -3.46
C TRP A 96 7.93 -0.93 -4.10
N PRO A 97 7.55 0.15 -3.38
CA PRO A 97 6.54 1.10 -3.85
C PRO A 97 7.05 2.06 -4.93
N ILE A 98 8.37 2.40 -4.90
CA ILE A 98 8.93 3.39 -5.81
C ILE A 98 9.15 2.75 -7.19
N GLU A 99 8.19 2.93 -8.07
CA GLU A 99 8.19 2.38 -9.44
C GLU A 99 8.51 0.87 -9.53
N GLY A 100 8.28 0.13 -8.44
CA GLY A 100 8.49 -1.32 -8.33
C GLY A 100 7.21 -2.12 -8.55
N ASN A 101 6.88 -3.01 -7.62
CA ASN A 101 5.77 -3.94 -7.75
C ASN A 101 4.43 -3.50 -7.11
N ASP A 102 4.30 -2.23 -6.72
CA ASP A 102 2.99 -1.65 -6.39
C ASP A 102 2.13 -1.60 -7.66
N TYR A 103 0.83 -1.88 -7.51
CA TYR A 103 -0.14 -1.95 -8.59
C TYR A 103 -1.45 -1.28 -8.19
N TYR A 104 -1.93 -0.31 -8.98
CA TYR A 104 -3.22 0.33 -8.70
C TYR A 104 -4.39 -0.57 -9.10
N LEU A 105 -5.21 -0.94 -8.14
CA LEU A 105 -6.41 -1.72 -8.38
C LEU A 105 -7.44 -1.50 -7.26
N ASN A 106 -8.59 -0.88 -7.58
CA ASN A 106 -9.71 -0.82 -6.64
C ASN A 106 -10.62 -2.03 -6.83
N LEU A 107 -10.35 -3.10 -6.09
CA LEU A 107 -11.10 -4.37 -6.16
C LEU A 107 -12.23 -4.47 -5.13
N ILE A 108 -12.46 -3.42 -4.31
CA ILE A 108 -13.32 -3.52 -3.12
C ILE A 108 -14.77 -3.87 -3.48
N GLU A 109 -15.31 -3.27 -4.55
CA GLU A 109 -16.69 -3.49 -5.01
C GLU A 109 -16.80 -4.43 -6.23
N MET A 110 -15.68 -5.02 -6.67
CA MET A 110 -15.67 -5.99 -7.77
C MET A 110 -16.40 -7.29 -7.38
N SER A 111 -17.04 -7.91 -8.35
CA SER A 111 -17.52 -9.29 -8.24
C SER A 111 -16.34 -10.26 -8.02
N ALA A 112 -16.64 -11.50 -7.64
CA ALA A 112 -15.59 -12.51 -7.45
C ALA A 112 -14.82 -12.79 -8.76
N GLU A 113 -15.52 -12.87 -9.88
CA GLU A 113 -14.94 -13.13 -11.21
C GLU A 113 -14.05 -11.97 -11.68
N GLU A 114 -14.55 -10.72 -11.59
CA GLU A 114 -13.76 -9.53 -11.93
C GLU A 114 -12.51 -9.44 -11.08
N ARG A 115 -12.64 -9.73 -9.77
CA ARG A 115 -11.51 -9.71 -8.84
C ARG A 115 -10.46 -10.74 -9.17
N GLU A 116 -10.87 -11.99 -9.51
CA GLU A 116 -9.94 -13.05 -9.89
C GLU A 116 -9.09 -12.63 -11.09
N HIS A 117 -9.73 -12.13 -12.14
CA HIS A 117 -9.02 -11.66 -13.33
C HIS A 117 -8.07 -10.49 -13.03
N ALA A 118 -8.53 -9.50 -12.28
CA ALA A 118 -7.72 -8.34 -11.92
C ALA A 118 -6.52 -8.70 -11.03
N LEU A 119 -6.67 -9.69 -10.14
CA LEU A 119 -5.58 -10.19 -9.31
C LEU A 119 -4.53 -10.95 -10.13
N GLU A 120 -4.92 -11.68 -11.17
CA GLU A 120 -3.95 -12.31 -12.09
C GLU A 120 -3.12 -11.26 -12.84
N GLU A 121 -3.72 -10.14 -13.24
CA GLU A 121 -2.97 -9.03 -13.85
C GLU A 121 -1.97 -8.42 -12.85
N ALA A 122 -2.37 -8.22 -11.59
CA ALA A 122 -1.50 -7.72 -10.55
C ALA A 122 -0.34 -8.68 -10.22
N LYS A 123 -0.57 -10.00 -10.24
CA LYS A 123 0.49 -11.00 -10.11
C LYS A 123 1.47 -10.93 -11.29
N ASN A 124 0.94 -10.87 -12.51
CA ASN A 124 1.77 -10.74 -13.71
C ASN A 124 2.63 -9.48 -13.69
N PHE A 125 2.11 -8.37 -13.14
CA PHE A 125 2.88 -7.15 -12.93
C PHE A 125 4.04 -7.36 -11.95
N THR A 126 3.80 -8.01 -10.81
CA THR A 126 4.87 -8.36 -9.86
C THR A 126 5.91 -9.28 -10.48
N LEU A 127 5.49 -10.29 -11.28
CA LEU A 127 6.43 -11.15 -12.02
C LEU A 127 7.25 -10.34 -13.03
N GLY A 128 6.66 -9.31 -13.65
CA GLY A 128 7.39 -8.36 -14.50
C GLY A 128 8.51 -7.66 -13.74
N PHE A 129 8.27 -7.25 -12.50
CA PHE A 129 9.32 -6.66 -11.67
C PHE A 129 10.39 -7.68 -11.29
N VAL A 130 10.03 -8.90 -10.93
CA VAL A 130 11.00 -9.97 -10.68
C VAL A 130 11.88 -10.22 -11.91
N TYR A 131 11.28 -10.30 -13.10
CA TYR A 131 12.02 -10.46 -14.36
C TYR A 131 12.95 -9.26 -14.63
N PHE A 132 12.51 -8.04 -14.35
CA PHE A 132 13.33 -6.83 -14.42
C PHE A 132 14.56 -6.91 -13.49
N LEU A 133 14.37 -7.31 -12.24
CA LEU A 133 15.48 -7.51 -11.29
C LEU A 133 16.52 -8.49 -11.85
N GLN A 134 16.05 -9.56 -12.48
CA GLN A 134 16.93 -10.63 -13.02
C GLN A 134 17.68 -10.20 -14.29
N THR A 135 16.97 -9.53 -15.22
CA THR A 135 17.52 -9.26 -16.57
C THR A 135 18.18 -7.89 -16.71
N GLU A 136 17.65 -6.88 -16.06
CA GLU A 136 18.15 -5.51 -16.20
C GLU A 136 19.08 -5.11 -15.04
N LEU A 137 18.85 -5.64 -13.83
CA LEU A 137 19.67 -5.34 -12.67
C LEU A 137 20.67 -6.43 -12.30
N GLY A 138 20.67 -7.57 -13.01
CA GLY A 138 21.67 -8.62 -12.89
C GLY A 138 21.46 -9.58 -11.72
N PHE A 139 20.30 -9.59 -11.04
CA PHE A 139 19.99 -10.51 -9.94
C PHE A 139 19.44 -11.86 -10.43
N ASN A 140 20.05 -12.44 -11.46
CA ASN A 140 19.58 -13.67 -12.11
C ASN A 140 19.64 -14.93 -11.23
N THR A 141 20.32 -14.88 -10.09
CA THR A 141 20.31 -15.97 -9.10
C THR A 141 19.14 -15.89 -8.12
N LEU A 142 18.45 -14.74 -8.04
CA LEU A 142 17.27 -14.53 -7.19
C LEU A 142 15.99 -14.90 -7.95
N SER A 143 15.18 -15.79 -7.40
CA SER A 143 13.87 -16.13 -7.95
C SER A 143 12.87 -16.42 -6.83
N LEU A 144 11.57 -16.56 -7.19
CA LEU A 144 10.52 -16.85 -6.22
C LEU A 144 10.88 -18.04 -5.35
N ALA A 145 10.84 -17.86 -4.03
CA ALA A 145 11.10 -18.91 -3.06
C ALA A 145 10.08 -20.03 -3.20
N ASP A 146 10.56 -21.27 -3.22
CA ASP A 146 9.75 -22.47 -3.41
C ASP A 146 9.20 -23.05 -2.09
N ASP A 147 9.54 -22.42 -0.98
CA ASP A 147 9.25 -22.86 0.39
C ASP A 147 8.53 -21.80 1.24
N GLU A 148 7.98 -20.73 0.62
CA GLU A 148 7.27 -19.68 1.35
C GLU A 148 5.74 -19.80 1.22
N PHE A 149 5.22 -19.85 0.00
CA PHE A 149 3.78 -19.89 -0.23
C PHE A 149 3.36 -21.23 -0.82
N PRO A 150 2.28 -21.87 -0.29
CA PRO A 150 1.80 -23.15 -0.78
C PRO A 150 0.94 -22.99 -2.05
N THR A 151 1.38 -22.14 -2.98
CA THR A 151 0.74 -21.82 -4.25
C THR A 151 1.61 -22.29 -5.42
N VAL A 152 0.97 -22.62 -6.53
CA VAL A 152 1.70 -23.09 -7.73
C VAL A 152 2.58 -21.99 -8.32
N ASP A 153 2.14 -20.74 -8.27
CA ASP A 153 2.83 -19.55 -8.75
C ASP A 153 3.85 -18.99 -7.74
N LYS A 154 3.93 -19.57 -6.53
CA LYS A 154 4.83 -19.15 -5.45
C LYS A 154 4.61 -17.69 -4.99
N LEU A 155 3.46 -17.13 -5.26
CA LEU A 155 3.00 -15.84 -4.75
C LEU A 155 1.95 -16.04 -3.65
N PRO A 156 1.71 -15.07 -2.76
CA PRO A 156 0.68 -15.19 -1.73
C PRO A 156 -0.72 -15.32 -2.33
N PHE A 157 -1.65 -15.93 -1.60
CA PHE A 157 -3.05 -16.09 -2.03
C PHE A 157 -3.73 -14.75 -2.30
N ILE A 158 -3.38 -13.72 -1.52
CA ILE A 158 -3.92 -12.37 -1.62
C ILE A 158 -2.77 -11.36 -1.60
N PRO A 159 -2.90 -10.22 -2.28
CA PRO A 159 -1.91 -9.16 -2.20
C PRO A 159 -1.97 -8.45 -0.85
N TYR A 160 -0.92 -7.71 -0.54
CA TYR A 160 -0.95 -6.74 0.55
C TYR A 160 -1.84 -5.56 0.15
N HIS A 161 -2.93 -5.39 0.88
CA HIS A 161 -3.84 -4.27 0.74
C HIS A 161 -3.52 -3.22 1.78
N ARG A 162 -3.36 -1.97 1.36
CA ARG A 162 -3.15 -0.83 2.26
C ARG A 162 -4.45 -0.22 2.72
N GLU A 163 -5.51 -0.33 1.93
CA GLU A 163 -6.79 0.30 2.18
C GLU A 163 -7.96 -0.64 1.90
N SER A 164 -9.06 -0.47 2.66
CA SER A 164 -10.28 -1.23 2.50
C SER A 164 -11.50 -0.36 2.83
N ARG A 165 -12.64 -0.97 3.13
CA ARG A 165 -13.83 -0.30 3.66
C ARG A 165 -13.54 0.23 5.06
N ARG A 166 -13.58 1.53 5.26
CA ARG A 166 -13.47 2.15 6.57
C ARG A 166 -14.87 2.33 7.14
N ILE A 167 -15.16 1.76 8.32
CA ILE A 167 -16.49 1.82 8.92
C ILE A 167 -16.89 3.24 9.32
N ASN A 168 -18.20 3.49 9.37
CA ASN A 168 -18.75 4.62 10.11
C ASN A 168 -18.78 4.28 11.60
N GLY A 169 -17.69 4.62 12.30
CA GLY A 169 -17.52 4.39 13.72
C GLY A 169 -18.17 5.48 14.58
N GLN A 170 -18.25 5.25 15.89
CA GLN A 170 -18.70 6.25 16.86
C GLN A 170 -17.91 7.55 16.77
N VAL A 171 -16.65 7.44 16.39
CA VAL A 171 -15.69 8.53 16.15
C VAL A 171 -15.08 8.35 14.77
N ARG A 172 -14.90 9.43 14.01
CA ARG A 172 -13.99 9.48 12.86
C ARG A 172 -12.73 10.22 13.27
N PHE A 173 -11.61 9.52 13.32
CA PHE A 173 -10.33 10.10 13.65
C PHE A 173 -9.65 10.66 12.39
N THR A 174 -9.20 11.90 12.46
CA THR A 174 -8.64 12.66 11.35
C THR A 174 -7.25 13.18 11.67
N LEU A 175 -6.52 13.68 10.68
CA LEU A 175 -5.22 14.31 10.86
C LEU A 175 -5.28 15.49 11.84
N ASN A 176 -6.38 16.24 11.87
CA ASN A 176 -6.55 17.36 12.81
C ASN A 176 -6.50 16.90 14.27
N HIS A 177 -7.03 15.71 14.58
CA HIS A 177 -6.94 15.12 15.92
C HIS A 177 -5.51 14.67 16.27
N ILE A 178 -4.66 14.43 15.29
CA ILE A 178 -3.25 14.08 15.47
C ILE A 178 -2.41 15.34 15.67
N THR A 179 -2.55 16.32 14.76
CA THR A 179 -1.66 17.49 14.72
C THR A 179 -2.04 18.60 15.70
N ALA A 180 -3.33 18.72 16.04
CA ALA A 180 -3.85 19.74 16.94
C ALA A 180 -4.92 19.17 17.89
N PRO A 181 -4.61 18.14 18.71
CA PRO A 181 -5.60 17.39 19.51
C PRO A 181 -6.32 18.24 20.54
N TYR A 182 -5.70 19.30 21.01
CA TYR A 182 -6.27 20.19 22.04
C TYR A 182 -7.15 21.32 21.48
N GLU A 183 -7.13 21.50 20.15
CA GLU A 183 -7.94 22.50 19.45
C GLU A 183 -9.24 21.90 18.92
N GLN A 184 -9.40 20.56 18.97
CA GLN A 184 -10.62 19.90 18.53
C GLN A 184 -11.70 19.96 19.61
N GLU A 185 -12.96 20.10 19.19
CA GLU A 185 -14.13 20.07 20.10
C GLU A 185 -14.21 18.74 20.85
N ASP A 186 -13.88 17.65 20.16
CA ASP A 186 -13.85 16.30 20.71
C ASP A 186 -12.49 16.00 21.36
N ALA A 187 -12.45 15.82 22.65
CA ALA A 187 -11.22 15.46 23.37
C ALA A 187 -10.86 13.97 23.18
N LEU A 188 -10.70 13.52 21.92
CA LEU A 188 -10.53 12.11 21.56
C LEU A 188 -9.28 11.47 22.16
N TYR A 189 -8.23 12.24 22.41
CA TYR A 189 -7.02 11.79 23.10
C TYR A 189 -7.29 11.19 24.49
N ARG A 190 -8.42 11.50 25.12
CA ARG A 190 -8.80 10.95 26.43
C ARG A 190 -9.35 9.52 26.37
N THR A 191 -9.74 9.06 25.19
CA THR A 191 -10.31 7.73 24.96
C THR A 191 -9.36 6.80 24.22
N SER A 192 -8.08 7.14 24.22
CA SER A 192 -7.04 6.38 23.53
C SER A 192 -6.83 5.00 24.13
N ILE A 193 -6.71 4.00 23.26
CA ILE A 193 -6.44 2.60 23.61
C ILE A 193 -5.12 2.09 23.02
N ALA A 194 -4.53 2.82 22.09
CA ALA A 194 -3.24 2.52 21.48
C ALA A 194 -2.49 3.81 21.17
N VAL A 195 -1.19 3.71 20.97
CA VAL A 195 -0.32 4.82 20.58
C VAL A 195 0.31 4.51 19.23
N GLY A 196 0.33 5.50 18.33
CA GLY A 196 1.02 5.48 17.05
C GLY A 196 1.92 6.70 16.90
N ASP A 197 2.93 6.58 16.05
CA ASP A 197 3.86 7.66 15.67
C ASP A 197 4.38 7.50 14.24
N TYR A 198 3.79 6.56 13.48
CA TYR A 198 4.15 6.35 12.09
C TYR A 198 3.68 7.54 11.24
N PRO A 199 4.51 8.05 10.34
CA PRO A 199 4.12 9.13 9.45
C PRO A 199 2.99 8.70 8.51
N VAL A 200 2.21 9.65 8.01
CA VAL A 200 1.24 9.36 6.95
C VAL A 200 2.00 9.00 5.68
N ASP A 201 1.78 7.82 5.13
CA ASP A 201 2.52 7.26 4.01
C ASP A 201 1.60 6.64 2.96
N HIS A 202 1.09 7.48 2.07
CA HIS A 202 0.17 7.08 1.01
C HIS A 202 0.88 6.51 -0.21
N HIS A 203 0.35 5.44 -0.75
CA HIS A 203 0.83 4.77 -1.96
C HIS A 203 -0.17 4.93 -3.10
N HIS A 204 0.08 5.87 -3.99
CA HIS A 204 -0.73 6.17 -5.19
C HIS A 204 0.11 6.32 -6.46
N ALA A 205 1.37 5.86 -6.43
CA ALA A 205 2.31 6.06 -7.53
C ALA A 205 1.87 5.38 -8.85
N ARG A 206 1.02 4.36 -8.75
CA ARG A 206 0.50 3.62 -9.92
C ARG A 206 -0.87 4.11 -10.39
N TYR A 207 -1.51 5.02 -9.67
CA TYR A 207 -2.75 5.63 -10.14
C TYR A 207 -2.48 6.54 -11.35
N THR A 208 -3.20 6.29 -12.46
CA THR A 208 -3.05 7.03 -13.73
C THR A 208 -4.30 7.83 -14.11
N GLY A 209 -5.24 8.00 -13.18
CA GLY A 209 -6.43 8.80 -13.40
C GLY A 209 -6.14 10.31 -13.52
N LYS A 210 -7.19 11.10 -13.66
CA LYS A 210 -7.10 12.55 -13.87
C LYS A 210 -7.16 13.36 -12.59
N GLU A 211 -7.52 12.74 -11.49
CA GLU A 211 -7.68 13.37 -10.19
C GLU A 211 -6.30 13.73 -9.62
N GLU A 212 -6.19 14.96 -9.13
CA GLU A 212 -5.04 15.40 -8.37
C GLU A 212 -5.12 14.80 -6.96
N LEU A 213 -4.15 13.97 -6.61
CA LEU A 213 -4.09 13.30 -5.31
C LEU A 213 -3.14 14.02 -4.36
N PRO A 214 -3.43 14.05 -3.05
CA PRO A 214 -2.51 14.57 -2.06
C PRO A 214 -1.19 13.77 -2.08
N ARG A 215 -0.05 14.46 -2.11
CA ARG A 215 1.27 13.83 -1.99
C ARG A 215 1.64 13.67 -0.52
N LEU A 216 1.49 12.47 0.00
CA LEU A 216 1.63 12.15 1.42
C LEU A 216 2.62 10.99 1.63
N TYR A 217 3.87 11.19 1.19
CA TYR A 217 4.95 10.24 1.45
C TYR A 217 5.68 10.58 2.74
N PHE A 218 5.65 9.69 3.72
CA PHE A 218 6.32 9.90 5.01
C PHE A 218 6.08 11.29 5.58
N HIS A 219 4.82 11.77 5.46
CA HIS A 219 4.44 13.05 6.04
C HIS A 219 4.49 12.94 7.57
N PRO A 220 5.44 13.63 8.24
CA PRO A 220 5.68 13.42 9.65
C PRO A 220 4.49 13.91 10.48
N VAL A 221 4.15 13.14 11.49
CA VAL A 221 3.11 13.47 12.47
C VAL A 221 3.65 13.28 13.88
N PRO A 222 3.13 14.01 14.89
CA PRO A 222 3.47 13.73 16.28
C PRO A 222 2.89 12.38 16.73
N SER A 223 3.44 11.81 17.79
CA SER A 223 2.85 10.63 18.44
C SER A 223 1.41 10.94 18.84
N PHE A 224 0.51 10.00 18.59
CA PHE A 224 -0.92 10.17 18.80
C PHE A 224 -1.55 8.97 19.50
N GLY A 225 -2.67 9.21 20.16
CA GLY A 225 -3.49 8.16 20.73
C GLY A 225 -4.68 7.81 19.85
N LEU A 226 -4.85 6.52 19.53
CA LEU A 226 -5.99 6.04 18.76
C LEU A 226 -7.21 5.87 19.65
N PRO A 227 -8.33 6.57 19.40
CA PRO A 227 -9.53 6.50 20.22
C PRO A 227 -10.29 5.17 20.07
N LEU A 228 -10.81 4.61 21.14
CA LEU A 228 -11.62 3.38 21.11
C LEU A 228 -12.82 3.48 20.17
N GLY A 229 -13.47 4.64 20.10
CA GLY A 229 -14.65 4.85 19.26
C GLY A 229 -14.42 4.69 17.76
N THR A 230 -13.16 4.67 17.30
CA THR A 230 -12.83 4.37 15.90
C THR A 230 -13.07 2.91 15.51
N LEU A 231 -13.05 2.01 16.50
CA LEU A 231 -13.23 0.57 16.31
C LEU A 231 -14.70 0.14 16.40
N ILE A 232 -15.58 1.00 16.93
CA ILE A 232 -16.97 0.66 17.25
C ILE A 232 -17.90 1.26 16.19
N PRO A 233 -18.63 0.43 15.40
CA PRO A 233 -19.63 0.92 14.46
C PRO A 233 -20.75 1.71 15.15
N LYS A 234 -21.31 2.72 14.48
CA LYS A 234 -22.43 3.51 15.03
C LYS A 234 -23.74 2.72 15.12
N GLU A 235 -23.99 1.84 14.16
CA GLU A 235 -25.33 1.29 13.92
C GLU A 235 -25.41 -0.22 14.18
N VAL A 236 -24.31 -0.86 14.60
CA VAL A 236 -24.25 -2.30 14.83
C VAL A 236 -23.62 -2.58 16.17
N ASP A 237 -24.37 -3.23 17.04
CA ASP A 237 -23.92 -3.65 18.38
C ASP A 237 -23.09 -4.92 18.32
N ASN A 238 -22.30 -5.16 19.37
CA ASN A 238 -21.51 -6.39 19.54
C ASN A 238 -20.48 -6.67 18.42
N LEU A 239 -20.02 -5.62 17.74
CA LEU A 239 -18.99 -5.70 16.71
C LEU A 239 -17.87 -4.70 17.02
N ILE A 240 -16.63 -5.16 16.95
CA ILE A 240 -15.42 -4.34 16.96
C ILE A 240 -14.67 -4.60 15.66
N VAL A 241 -14.23 -3.53 15.00
CA VAL A 241 -13.47 -3.58 13.76
C VAL A 241 -12.04 -3.14 14.04
N ALA A 242 -11.06 -3.80 13.44
CA ALA A 242 -9.64 -3.52 13.63
C ALA A 242 -8.92 -3.29 12.30
N GLU A 243 -7.67 -2.87 12.38
CA GLU A 243 -6.78 -2.56 11.26
C GLU A 243 -7.31 -1.47 10.31
N LYS A 244 -7.00 -1.61 9.03
CA LYS A 244 -7.31 -0.65 7.94
C LYS A 244 -8.79 -0.35 7.73
N SER A 245 -9.68 -1.07 8.41
CA SER A 245 -11.14 -0.88 8.32
C SER A 245 -11.74 -0.05 9.46
N ILE A 246 -10.94 0.47 10.37
CA ILE A 246 -11.41 1.35 11.46
C ILE A 246 -11.90 2.69 10.91
N SER A 247 -12.62 3.44 11.76
CA SER A 247 -13.20 4.73 11.39
C SER A 247 -12.18 5.87 11.47
N VAL A 248 -11.39 6.00 10.45
CA VAL A 248 -10.43 7.10 10.25
C VAL A 248 -10.69 7.78 8.92
N SER A 249 -10.15 8.99 8.72
CA SER A 249 -10.12 9.58 7.38
C SER A 249 -9.19 8.80 6.46
N ASN A 250 -9.35 8.95 5.14
CA ASN A 250 -8.40 8.39 4.18
C ASN A 250 -6.96 8.83 4.48
N ILE A 251 -6.77 10.10 4.84
CA ILE A 251 -5.44 10.65 5.18
C ILE A 251 -4.77 9.86 6.30
N VAL A 252 -5.49 9.56 7.37
CA VAL A 252 -4.95 8.83 8.54
C VAL A 252 -4.84 7.32 8.27
N ASN A 253 -5.51 6.81 7.26
CA ASN A 253 -5.46 5.39 6.90
C ASN A 253 -4.15 4.98 6.19
N GLY A 254 -3.36 5.93 5.76
CA GLY A 254 -2.06 5.71 5.10
C GLY A 254 -0.95 5.28 6.02
#